data_2bf103034fc295decaa7a254ae2cd051
#
_entry.id   2bf103034fc295decaa7a254ae2cd051
#
_cell.length_a   1.000
_cell.length_b   1.000
_cell.length_c   1.000
_cell.angle_alpha   90.00
_cell.angle_beta   90.00
_cell.angle_gamma   90.00
#
_symmetry.space_group_name_H-M   'P 1'
#
loop_
_entity.id
_entity.type
_entity.pdbx_description
1 polymer ?
#
loop_
_entity_poly.entity_id
_entity_poly.type
_entity_poly.pdbx_seq_one_letter_code
_entity_poly.pdbx_strand_id
1 'polypeptide(L)'
;MATAPVKKSTWGNFQPVKEVVPYRLIWRSYGPEKSGKNHFGLTAPGPIAIQSFDIGLEGVVEKFVKAGKDIRAISYEFERNECTQEAAQALRDQFEEDYEMALKHARTVIWDTESELWELYRYAEFGENAQGVSTDAPRNYVKLNSRYRDLVQRAYDSGCNLQLIEKVKERWKTNDKGSPVPSGQFEPTGMKECGYITQANIRHSWDKENGFGLHCVNARQNMAIAGESYYNIDFPDLAQLLFPDSQESDWV
;
A
#
# COMPACT_ATOMS: atom_id res chain seq x y z
N MET A 1 -20.76 13.60 -38.35
CA MET A 1 -19.34 13.91 -38.51
C MET A 1 -18.60 12.57 -38.58
N ALA A 2 -17.94 12.27 -39.71
CA ALA A 2 -17.22 11.02 -39.90
C ALA A 2 -15.90 11.10 -39.12
N THR A 3 -15.69 10.15 -38.20
CA THR A 3 -14.43 9.98 -37.49
C THR A 3 -13.32 9.59 -38.48
N ALA A 4 -12.26 10.35 -38.51
CA ALA A 4 -11.09 10.06 -39.34
C ALA A 4 -10.56 8.66 -39.03
N PRO A 5 -10.14 7.87 -40.03
CA PRO A 5 -9.61 6.54 -39.78
C PRO A 5 -8.31 6.62 -38.98
N VAL A 6 -8.28 5.93 -37.83
CA VAL A 6 -7.08 5.76 -37.03
C VAL A 6 -6.02 5.08 -37.90
N LYS A 7 -4.93 5.76 -38.22
CA LYS A 7 -3.78 5.17 -38.91
C LYS A 7 -3.27 4.00 -38.08
N LYS A 8 -3.38 2.78 -38.60
CA LYS A 8 -2.77 1.60 -37.98
C LYS A 8 -1.25 1.85 -37.88
N SER A 9 -0.72 1.76 -36.67
CA SER A 9 0.72 1.79 -36.42
C SER A 9 1.41 0.69 -37.25
N THR A 10 2.57 0.96 -37.82
CA THR A 10 3.40 -0.06 -38.47
C THR A 10 3.90 -1.13 -37.50
N TRP A 11 3.71 -0.92 -36.21
CA TRP A 11 4.06 -1.82 -35.11
C TRP A 11 2.87 -2.65 -34.60
N GLY A 12 1.80 -2.79 -35.39
CA GLY A 12 0.61 -3.54 -35.02
C GLY A 12 -0.12 -2.95 -33.80
N ASN A 13 -0.20 -3.69 -32.71
CA ASN A 13 -0.90 -3.27 -31.49
C ASN A 13 -0.02 -2.42 -30.55
N PHE A 14 1.27 -2.28 -30.83
CA PHE A 14 2.15 -1.43 -30.02
C PHE A 14 1.79 0.03 -30.19
N GLN A 15 1.68 0.74 -29.08
CA GLN A 15 1.43 2.17 -29.04
C GLN A 15 2.69 2.90 -28.54
N PRO A 16 2.96 4.12 -29.03
CA PRO A 16 4.00 4.94 -28.45
C PRO A 16 3.76 5.13 -26.95
N VAL A 17 4.81 5.04 -26.17
CA VAL A 17 4.74 5.43 -24.75
C VAL A 17 4.45 6.92 -24.70
N LYS A 18 3.43 7.31 -23.94
CA LYS A 18 3.12 8.73 -23.74
C LYS A 18 4.27 9.39 -22.99
N GLU A 19 4.75 10.51 -23.48
CA GLU A 19 5.81 11.29 -22.83
C GLU A 19 5.37 11.83 -21.47
N VAL A 20 4.07 12.09 -21.32
CA VAL A 20 3.50 12.60 -20.07
C VAL A 20 2.56 11.55 -19.49
N VAL A 21 3.01 10.88 -18.45
CA VAL A 21 2.17 10.05 -17.59
C VAL A 21 1.92 10.84 -16.31
N PRO A 22 0.67 11.01 -15.86
CA PRO A 22 0.42 11.65 -14.57
C PRO A 22 1.26 10.96 -13.48
N TYR A 23 1.99 11.75 -12.71
CA TYR A 23 2.77 11.21 -11.61
C TYR A 23 1.82 10.63 -10.57
N ARG A 24 2.12 9.43 -10.13
CA ARG A 24 1.49 8.74 -9.02
C ARG A 24 2.50 7.83 -8.35
N LEU A 25 2.31 7.60 -7.09
CA LEU A 25 3.14 6.69 -6.31
C LEU A 25 2.28 5.61 -5.66
N ILE A 26 2.62 4.37 -5.95
CA ILE A 26 2.10 3.19 -5.24
C ILE A 26 3.24 2.71 -4.35
N TRP A 27 3.07 2.81 -3.04
CA TRP A 27 4.17 2.47 -2.13
C TRP A 27 3.69 1.64 -0.96
N ARG A 28 4.60 0.84 -0.49
CA ARG A 28 4.47 0.02 0.69
C ARG A 28 5.15 0.72 1.86
N SER A 29 4.43 0.85 2.97
CA SER A 29 4.89 1.40 4.24
C SER A 29 4.82 0.33 5.31
N TYR A 30 5.93 -0.05 5.93
CA TYR A 30 5.94 -1.00 7.03
C TYR A 30 6.91 -0.57 8.13
N GLY A 31 6.74 -1.10 9.31
CA GLY A 31 7.56 -0.75 10.48
C GLY A 31 6.80 -0.91 11.78
N PRO A 32 7.47 -0.71 12.92
CA PRO A 32 6.87 -0.82 14.25
C PRO A 32 5.64 0.07 14.40
N GLU A 33 4.88 -0.18 15.44
CA GLU A 33 3.81 0.73 15.87
C GLU A 33 4.38 2.13 16.15
N LYS A 34 3.55 3.15 15.87
CA LYS A 34 3.91 4.57 16.14
C LYS A 34 5.17 5.07 15.41
N SER A 35 5.60 4.38 14.37
CA SER A 35 6.73 4.80 13.53
C SER A 35 6.40 5.85 12.46
N GLY A 36 5.19 6.42 12.48
CA GLY A 36 4.80 7.52 11.60
C GLY A 36 4.23 7.14 10.24
N LYS A 37 3.88 5.87 9.99
CA LYS A 37 3.34 5.40 8.70
C LYS A 37 2.11 6.19 8.25
N ASN A 38 1.09 6.31 9.12
CA ASN A 38 -0.14 7.05 8.82
C ASN A 38 0.16 8.54 8.67
N HIS A 39 0.97 9.10 9.56
CA HIS A 39 1.37 10.49 9.46
C HIS A 39 2.00 10.81 8.11
N PHE A 40 2.90 9.97 7.63
CA PHE A 40 3.54 10.13 6.33
C PHE A 40 2.51 10.10 5.18
N GLY A 41 1.60 9.12 5.18
CA GLY A 41 0.54 9.02 4.17
C GLY A 41 -0.36 10.27 4.11
N LEU A 42 -0.62 10.87 5.27
CA LEU A 42 -1.43 12.09 5.37
C LEU A 42 -0.72 13.35 4.85
N THR A 43 0.58 13.30 4.59
CA THR A 43 1.29 14.38 3.90
C THR A 43 1.11 14.33 2.37
N ALA A 44 0.63 13.21 1.81
CA ALA A 44 0.38 13.05 0.39
C ALA A 44 -0.69 14.01 -0.15
N PRO A 45 -0.76 14.22 -1.49
CA PRO A 45 -1.77 15.07 -2.11
C PRO A 45 -3.19 14.63 -1.80
N GLY A 46 -4.06 15.59 -1.54
CA GLY A 46 -5.49 15.37 -1.31
C GLY A 46 -6.36 15.55 -2.56
N PRO A 47 -7.65 15.15 -2.50
CA PRO A 47 -8.35 14.53 -1.38
C PRO A 47 -7.78 13.17 -1.00
N ILE A 48 -7.80 12.81 0.30
CA ILE A 48 -7.28 11.54 0.81
C ILE A 48 -8.45 10.67 1.26
N ALA A 49 -8.51 9.43 0.77
CA ALA A 49 -9.43 8.41 1.25
C ALA A 49 -8.68 7.36 2.08
N ILE A 50 -9.15 7.08 3.28
CA ILE A 50 -8.57 6.07 4.17
C ILE A 50 -9.56 4.92 4.33
N GLN A 51 -9.13 3.72 3.99
CA GLN A 51 -9.83 2.48 4.27
C GLN A 51 -9.13 1.78 5.42
N SER A 52 -9.75 1.81 6.62
CA SER A 52 -9.09 1.42 7.87
C SER A 52 -9.68 0.14 8.45
N PHE A 53 -8.82 -0.77 8.84
CA PHE A 53 -9.09 -1.95 9.66
C PHE A 53 -8.51 -1.80 11.08
N ASP A 54 -7.98 -0.62 11.41
CA ASP A 54 -7.35 -0.35 12.71
C ASP A 54 -7.97 0.90 13.35
N ILE A 55 -7.83 1.01 14.67
CA ILE A 55 -8.42 2.11 15.48
C ILE A 55 -7.50 3.36 15.46
N GLY A 56 -6.37 3.30 14.77
CA GLY A 56 -5.23 4.21 14.94
C GLY A 56 -5.32 5.61 14.29
N LEU A 57 -6.49 6.05 13.82
CA LEU A 57 -6.62 7.35 13.15
C LEU A 57 -6.80 8.55 14.11
N GLU A 58 -7.34 8.31 15.32
CA GLU A 58 -7.56 9.36 16.32
C GLU A 58 -6.24 10.01 16.75
N GLY A 59 -6.26 11.33 16.88
CA GLY A 59 -5.09 12.12 17.28
C GLY A 59 -4.07 12.38 16.16
N VAL A 60 -4.20 11.70 15.01
CA VAL A 60 -3.27 11.86 13.87
C VAL A 60 -3.91 12.68 12.75
N VAL A 61 -5.17 12.40 12.42
CA VAL A 61 -5.89 13.01 11.29
C VAL A 61 -6.25 14.45 11.55
N GLU A 62 -6.62 14.81 12.79
CA GLU A 62 -7.23 16.11 13.13
C GLU A 62 -6.34 17.31 12.79
N LYS A 63 -5.01 17.16 12.94
CA LYS A 63 -4.09 18.24 12.60
C LYS A 63 -4.07 18.56 11.11
N PHE A 64 -4.22 17.55 10.26
CA PHE A 64 -4.24 17.69 8.81
C PHE A 64 -5.58 18.27 8.33
N VAL A 65 -6.69 17.84 8.94
CA VAL A 65 -8.02 18.41 8.70
C VAL A 65 -8.06 19.89 9.12
N LYS A 66 -7.50 20.23 10.28
CA LYS A 66 -7.36 21.63 10.73
C LYS A 66 -6.47 22.46 9.81
N ALA A 67 -5.51 21.84 9.14
CA ALA A 67 -4.67 22.47 8.12
C ALA A 67 -5.36 22.57 6.74
N GLY A 68 -6.63 22.15 6.63
CA GLY A 68 -7.44 22.29 5.42
C GLY A 68 -7.38 21.12 4.45
N LYS A 69 -6.79 19.98 4.82
CA LYS A 69 -6.81 18.77 3.96
C LYS A 69 -8.20 18.13 3.96
N ASP A 70 -8.73 17.78 2.79
CA ASP A 70 -9.92 16.93 2.63
C ASP A 70 -9.50 15.46 2.85
N ILE A 71 -9.85 14.92 4.01
CA ILE A 71 -9.56 13.55 4.41
C ILE A 71 -10.87 12.88 4.77
N ARG A 72 -11.14 11.74 4.15
CA ARG A 72 -12.33 10.92 4.39
C ARG A 72 -11.90 9.51 4.76
N ALA A 73 -12.53 8.93 5.76
CA ALA A 73 -12.19 7.61 6.24
C ALA A 73 -13.44 6.74 6.37
N ILE A 74 -13.27 5.46 6.12
CA ILE A 74 -14.21 4.39 6.44
C ILE A 74 -13.47 3.35 7.25
N SER A 75 -14.15 2.80 8.27
CA SER A 75 -13.61 1.74 9.12
C SER A 75 -14.35 0.43 8.87
N TYR A 76 -13.60 -0.66 8.81
CA TYR A 76 -14.10 -2.01 8.63
C TYR A 76 -13.81 -2.81 9.90
N GLU A 77 -14.81 -3.48 10.42
CA GLU A 77 -14.66 -4.39 11.56
C GLU A 77 -14.47 -5.81 11.04
N PHE A 78 -13.29 -6.35 11.25
CA PHE A 78 -12.94 -7.72 10.88
C PHE A 78 -12.32 -8.44 12.07
N GLU A 79 -13.15 -9.22 12.77
CA GLU A 79 -12.72 -10.10 13.85
C GLU A 79 -12.75 -11.55 13.39
N ARG A 80 -11.57 -12.08 13.10
CA ARG A 80 -11.38 -13.41 12.52
C ARG A 80 -12.08 -14.52 13.28
N ASN A 81 -12.07 -14.47 14.63
CA ASN A 81 -12.62 -15.52 15.47
C ASN A 81 -14.15 -15.50 15.53
N GLU A 82 -14.78 -14.43 15.09
CA GLU A 82 -16.24 -14.22 15.14
C GLU A 82 -16.86 -14.13 13.74
N CYS A 83 -16.02 -14.07 12.70
CA CYS A 83 -16.46 -13.87 11.32
C CYS A 83 -16.72 -15.22 10.63
N THR A 84 -17.84 -15.35 9.94
CA THR A 84 -18.06 -16.46 9.00
C THR A 84 -17.41 -16.16 7.65
N GLN A 85 -17.21 -17.20 6.83
CA GLN A 85 -16.66 -17.01 5.50
C GLN A 85 -17.55 -16.12 4.62
N GLU A 86 -18.87 -16.28 4.71
CA GLU A 86 -19.84 -15.47 3.98
C GLU A 86 -19.82 -14.01 4.43
N ALA A 87 -19.69 -13.75 5.73
CA ALA A 87 -19.53 -12.38 6.25
C ALA A 87 -18.22 -11.74 5.77
N ALA A 88 -17.13 -12.50 5.75
CA ALA A 88 -15.86 -12.02 5.21
C ALA A 88 -15.93 -11.73 3.70
N GLN A 89 -16.66 -12.56 2.95
CA GLN A 89 -16.88 -12.30 1.51
C GLN A 89 -17.68 -11.01 1.30
N ALA A 90 -18.75 -10.80 2.07
CA ALA A 90 -19.55 -9.58 1.99
C ALA A 90 -18.74 -8.34 2.37
N LEU A 91 -17.92 -8.42 3.43
CA LEU A 91 -17.06 -7.32 3.85
C LEU A 91 -15.97 -7.00 2.82
N ARG A 92 -15.36 -8.01 2.21
CA ARG A 92 -14.41 -7.84 1.10
C ARG A 92 -15.07 -7.15 -0.09
N ASP A 93 -16.26 -7.57 -0.47
CA ASP A 93 -16.97 -7.00 -1.62
C ASP A 93 -17.37 -5.53 -1.32
N GLN A 94 -17.79 -5.21 -0.09
CA GLN A 94 -17.99 -3.83 0.36
C GLN A 94 -16.69 -3.01 0.28
N PHE A 95 -15.56 -3.56 0.77
CA PHE A 95 -14.27 -2.90 0.66
C PHE A 95 -13.92 -2.53 -0.78
N GLU A 96 -14.16 -3.45 -1.72
CA GLU A 96 -13.88 -3.18 -3.14
C GLU A 96 -14.81 -2.13 -3.75
N GLU A 97 -16.09 -2.10 -3.38
CA GLU A 97 -17.04 -1.05 -3.80
C GLU A 97 -16.61 0.33 -3.28
N ASP A 98 -16.24 0.43 -2.00
CA ASP A 98 -15.75 1.66 -1.38
C ASP A 98 -14.41 2.09 -2.00
N TYR A 99 -13.55 1.14 -2.36
CA TYR A 99 -12.29 1.41 -3.06
C TYR A 99 -12.52 2.00 -4.45
N GLU A 100 -13.46 1.48 -5.22
CA GLU A 100 -13.84 2.06 -6.51
C GLU A 100 -14.35 3.50 -6.37
N MET A 101 -15.09 3.80 -5.30
CA MET A 101 -15.52 5.16 -5.00
C MET A 101 -14.34 6.05 -4.61
N ALA A 102 -13.40 5.53 -3.81
CA ALA A 102 -12.19 6.24 -3.44
C ALA A 102 -11.35 6.60 -4.68
N LEU A 103 -11.12 5.65 -5.58
CA LEU A 103 -10.36 5.87 -6.82
C LEU A 103 -10.96 6.92 -7.76
N LYS A 104 -12.28 7.14 -7.69
CA LYS A 104 -12.97 8.18 -8.50
C LYS A 104 -12.84 9.58 -7.92
N HIS A 105 -12.65 9.71 -6.61
CA HIS A 105 -12.80 10.99 -5.90
C HIS A 105 -11.56 11.42 -5.13
N ALA A 106 -10.67 10.48 -4.78
CA ALA A 106 -9.46 10.78 -4.05
C ALA A 106 -8.25 10.89 -4.99
N ARG A 107 -7.27 11.71 -4.58
CA ARG A 107 -5.95 11.76 -5.19
C ARG A 107 -5.02 10.73 -4.56
N THR A 108 -5.25 10.44 -3.28
CA THR A 108 -4.48 9.43 -2.52
C THR A 108 -5.44 8.50 -1.77
N VAL A 109 -5.18 7.21 -1.86
CA VAL A 109 -5.86 6.18 -1.08
C VAL A 109 -4.87 5.54 -0.11
N ILE A 110 -5.30 5.30 1.11
CA ILE A 110 -4.49 4.65 2.17
C ILE A 110 -5.23 3.41 2.65
N TRP A 111 -4.58 2.25 2.61
CA TRP A 111 -5.05 1.02 3.24
C TRP A 111 -4.36 0.84 4.60
N ASP A 112 -5.11 1.04 5.67
CA ASP A 112 -4.63 1.00 7.06
C ASP A 112 -5.40 -0.06 7.88
N THR A 113 -4.91 -1.32 7.97
CA THR A 113 -3.65 -1.83 7.45
C THR A 113 -3.88 -2.82 6.30
N GLU A 114 -2.97 -2.84 5.36
CA GLU A 114 -2.93 -3.85 4.30
C GLU A 114 -2.82 -5.27 4.86
N SER A 115 -2.14 -5.44 5.98
CA SER A 115 -1.99 -6.74 6.64
C SER A 115 -3.34 -7.34 7.05
N GLU A 116 -4.26 -6.54 7.60
CA GLU A 116 -5.61 -7.00 7.96
C GLU A 116 -6.47 -7.22 6.70
N LEU A 117 -6.33 -6.34 5.71
CA LEU A 117 -6.98 -6.53 4.41
C LEU A 117 -6.58 -7.86 3.78
N TRP A 118 -5.28 -8.19 3.79
CA TRP A 118 -4.79 -9.47 3.28
C TRP A 118 -5.40 -10.66 4.04
N GLU A 119 -5.51 -10.57 5.37
CA GLU A 119 -6.15 -11.62 6.17
C GLU A 119 -7.65 -11.74 5.87
N LEU A 120 -8.37 -10.63 5.66
CA LEU A 120 -9.76 -10.65 5.21
C LEU A 120 -9.90 -11.40 3.86
N TYR A 121 -9.02 -11.10 2.90
CA TYR A 121 -9.04 -11.76 1.59
C TYR A 121 -8.77 -13.26 1.70
N ARG A 122 -7.82 -13.66 2.56
CA ARG A 122 -7.53 -15.06 2.83
C ARG A 122 -8.72 -15.76 3.48
N TYR A 123 -9.34 -15.12 4.44
CA TYR A 123 -10.48 -15.69 5.15
C TYR A 123 -11.72 -15.79 4.24
N ALA A 124 -11.97 -14.79 3.43
CA ALA A 124 -13.04 -14.81 2.43
C ALA A 124 -12.86 -15.93 1.38
N GLU A 125 -11.63 -16.32 1.03
CA GLU A 125 -11.36 -17.39 0.08
C GLU A 125 -11.37 -18.78 0.74
N PHE A 126 -10.77 -18.93 1.94
CA PHE A 126 -10.50 -20.22 2.55
C PHE A 126 -11.28 -20.51 3.83
N GLY A 127 -12.02 -19.55 4.37
CA GLY A 127 -12.75 -19.67 5.63
C GLY A 127 -11.82 -20.00 6.80
N GLU A 128 -12.28 -20.81 7.73
CA GLU A 128 -11.51 -21.27 8.91
C GLU A 128 -10.19 -21.97 8.53
N ASN A 129 -10.12 -22.55 7.35
CA ASN A 129 -8.90 -23.19 6.85
C ASN A 129 -7.80 -22.20 6.44
N ALA A 130 -8.06 -20.89 6.45
CA ALA A 130 -7.10 -19.86 6.02
C ALA A 130 -5.75 -19.95 6.75
N GLN A 131 -5.73 -20.42 8.01
CA GLN A 131 -4.50 -20.61 8.78
C GLN A 131 -3.71 -21.86 8.35
N GLY A 132 -4.40 -22.91 7.91
CA GLY A 132 -3.78 -24.16 7.50
C GLY A 132 -3.35 -24.21 6.04
N VAL A 133 -3.80 -23.24 5.22
CA VAL A 133 -3.40 -23.16 3.82
C VAL A 133 -1.96 -22.66 3.73
N SER A 134 -1.06 -23.54 3.30
CA SER A 134 0.36 -23.19 3.14
C SER A 134 0.52 -22.07 2.11
N THR A 135 1.19 -21.00 2.51
CA THR A 135 1.60 -19.94 1.60
C THR A 135 2.67 -20.38 0.60
N ASP A 136 3.29 -21.54 0.86
CA ASP A 136 4.33 -22.13 0.00
C ASP A 136 3.73 -23.04 -1.09
N ALA A 137 2.40 -23.24 -1.09
CA ALA A 137 1.67 -23.93 -2.15
C ALA A 137 1.06 -22.93 -3.15
N PRO A 138 1.79 -22.51 -4.20
CA PRO A 138 1.36 -21.40 -5.09
C PRO A 138 -0.01 -21.60 -5.70
N ARG A 139 -0.42 -22.85 -5.94
CA ARG A 139 -1.71 -23.20 -6.56
C ARG A 139 -2.92 -22.67 -5.77
N ASN A 140 -2.80 -22.65 -4.45
CA ASN A 140 -3.90 -22.25 -3.57
C ASN A 140 -4.17 -20.74 -3.65
N TYR A 141 -3.14 -19.96 -3.94
CA TYR A 141 -3.19 -18.50 -3.89
C TYR A 141 -3.31 -17.81 -5.25
N VAL A 142 -3.31 -18.57 -6.38
CA VAL A 142 -3.30 -17.96 -7.72
C VAL A 142 -4.45 -16.98 -7.93
N LYS A 143 -5.70 -17.38 -7.59
CA LYS A 143 -6.88 -16.51 -7.75
C LYS A 143 -6.81 -15.32 -6.80
N LEU A 144 -6.46 -15.58 -5.55
CA LEU A 144 -6.39 -14.58 -4.51
C LEU A 144 -5.34 -13.51 -4.86
N ASN A 145 -4.12 -13.95 -5.22
CA ASN A 145 -3.05 -13.05 -5.63
C ASN A 145 -3.41 -12.25 -6.88
N SER A 146 -4.09 -12.88 -7.86
CA SER A 146 -4.55 -12.17 -9.06
C SER A 146 -5.55 -11.07 -8.70
N ARG A 147 -6.59 -11.39 -7.91
CA ARG A 147 -7.59 -10.40 -7.47
C ARG A 147 -6.94 -9.24 -6.71
N TYR A 148 -5.97 -9.55 -5.84
CA TYR A 148 -5.29 -8.53 -5.06
C TYR A 148 -4.40 -7.63 -5.93
N ARG A 149 -3.67 -8.21 -6.89
CA ARG A 149 -2.89 -7.44 -7.87
C ARG A 149 -3.77 -6.52 -8.71
N ASP A 150 -4.97 -6.99 -9.09
CA ASP A 150 -5.93 -6.19 -9.86
C ASP A 150 -6.36 -4.94 -9.10
N LEU A 151 -6.51 -5.00 -7.76
CA LEU A 151 -6.81 -3.81 -6.95
C LEU A 151 -5.68 -2.77 -7.04
N VAL A 152 -4.43 -3.21 -6.88
CA VAL A 152 -3.28 -2.31 -7.00
C VAL A 152 -3.18 -1.74 -8.42
N GLN A 153 -3.45 -2.58 -9.44
CA GLN A 153 -3.47 -2.13 -10.84
C GLN A 153 -4.52 -1.05 -11.09
N ARG A 154 -5.69 -1.14 -10.45
CA ARG A 154 -6.74 -0.09 -10.57
C ARG A 154 -6.26 1.28 -10.08
N ALA A 155 -5.44 1.35 -9.00
CA ALA A 155 -4.83 2.62 -8.59
C ALA A 155 -3.87 3.16 -9.65
N TYR A 156 -3.09 2.29 -10.29
CA TYR A 156 -2.26 2.68 -11.44
C TYR A 156 -3.10 3.28 -12.57
N ASP A 157 -4.17 2.60 -12.95
CA ASP A 157 -5.00 2.96 -14.09
C ASP A 157 -5.80 4.24 -13.83
N SER A 158 -6.23 4.47 -12.58
CA SER A 158 -6.94 5.69 -12.16
C SER A 158 -6.03 6.90 -12.00
N GLY A 159 -4.71 6.69 -11.89
CA GLY A 159 -3.75 7.76 -11.59
C GLY A 159 -3.68 8.15 -10.11
N CYS A 160 -4.32 7.40 -9.21
CA CYS A 160 -4.29 7.66 -7.78
C CYS A 160 -2.98 7.20 -7.14
N ASN A 161 -2.53 7.93 -6.12
CA ASN A 161 -1.54 7.44 -5.19
C ASN A 161 -2.15 6.36 -4.29
N LEU A 162 -1.37 5.32 -3.95
CA LEU A 162 -1.84 4.26 -3.05
C LEU A 162 -0.77 3.92 -2.03
N GLN A 163 -1.11 4.07 -0.75
CA GLN A 163 -0.29 3.60 0.37
C GLN A 163 -0.81 2.27 0.90
N LEU A 164 0.07 1.28 0.95
CA LEU A 164 -0.15 -0.01 1.59
C LEU A 164 0.57 -0.01 2.95
N ILE A 165 -0.16 0.14 4.05
CA ILE A 165 0.44 0.12 5.39
C ILE A 165 0.42 -1.30 5.92
N GLU A 166 1.60 -1.84 6.25
CA GLU A 166 1.74 -3.17 6.78
C GLU A 166 2.27 -3.18 8.22
N LYS A 167 1.75 -4.14 8.97
CA LYS A 167 2.30 -4.55 10.27
C LYS A 167 3.60 -5.32 10.05
N VAL A 168 4.41 -5.43 11.07
CA VAL A 168 5.63 -6.23 11.04
C VAL A 168 5.60 -7.31 12.11
N LYS A 169 6.22 -8.43 11.82
CA LYS A 169 6.51 -9.49 12.79
C LYS A 169 8.00 -9.74 12.86
N GLU A 170 8.47 -10.16 14.02
CA GLU A 170 9.85 -10.54 14.19
C GLU A 170 10.14 -11.88 13.53
N ARG A 171 11.26 -11.96 12.81
CA ARG A 171 11.75 -13.22 12.26
C ARG A 171 12.37 -14.07 13.36
N TRP A 172 12.14 -15.36 13.27
CA TRP A 172 12.78 -16.33 14.12
C TRP A 172 13.97 -16.98 13.39
N LYS A 173 15.03 -17.25 14.13
CA LYS A 173 16.18 -18.02 13.64
C LYS A 173 16.45 -19.20 14.57
N THR A 174 17.09 -20.24 14.07
CA THR A 174 17.49 -21.38 14.87
C THR A 174 18.86 -21.06 15.51
N ASN A 175 18.97 -21.21 16.83
CA ASN A 175 20.23 -21.08 17.54
C ASN A 175 21.09 -22.37 17.39
N ASP A 176 22.31 -22.34 17.92
CA ASP A 176 23.26 -23.45 17.85
C ASP A 176 22.77 -24.74 18.54
N LYS A 177 21.73 -24.63 19.40
CA LYS A 177 21.10 -25.77 20.09
C LYS A 177 19.86 -26.29 19.36
N GLY A 178 19.53 -25.78 18.16
CA GLY A 178 18.38 -26.18 17.38
C GLY A 178 17.04 -25.56 17.82
N SER A 179 17.07 -24.63 18.78
CA SER A 179 15.83 -23.98 19.27
C SER A 179 15.54 -22.70 18.50
N PRO A 180 14.25 -22.39 18.22
CA PRO A 180 13.87 -21.11 17.61
C PRO A 180 14.07 -19.97 18.62
N VAL A 181 14.73 -18.91 18.17
CA VAL A 181 14.97 -17.67 18.93
C VAL A 181 14.66 -16.45 18.06
N PRO A 182 14.23 -15.33 18.66
CA PRO A 182 14.04 -14.07 17.93
C PRO A 182 15.35 -13.66 17.22
N SER A 183 15.23 -13.18 15.99
CA SER A 183 16.41 -12.77 15.20
C SER A 183 16.79 -11.30 15.38
N GLY A 184 15.88 -10.48 15.94
CA GLY A 184 15.98 -9.02 15.96
C GLY A 184 15.67 -8.39 14.60
N GLN A 185 15.31 -9.20 13.59
CA GLN A 185 14.91 -8.72 12.27
C GLN A 185 13.40 -8.76 12.13
N PHE A 186 12.83 -7.74 11.50
CA PHE A 186 11.40 -7.62 11.28
C PHE A 186 11.07 -7.75 9.79
N GLU A 187 9.97 -8.42 9.52
CA GLU A 187 9.42 -8.54 8.17
C GLU A 187 7.94 -8.14 8.14
N PRO A 188 7.47 -7.56 7.03
CA PRO A 188 6.07 -7.20 6.87
C PRO A 188 5.17 -8.44 6.81
N THR A 189 3.91 -8.29 7.26
CA THR A 189 2.95 -9.41 7.45
C THR A 189 1.85 -9.48 6.39
N GLY A 190 1.78 -8.53 5.48
CA GLY A 190 0.79 -8.50 4.40
C GLY A 190 1.08 -9.49 3.28
N MET A 191 0.54 -9.22 2.10
CA MET A 191 0.77 -10.04 0.91
C MET A 191 2.27 -10.09 0.58
N LYS A 192 2.84 -11.29 0.48
CA LYS A 192 4.29 -11.49 0.22
C LYS A 192 4.80 -10.75 -1.04
N GLU A 193 3.96 -10.62 -2.05
CA GLU A 193 4.32 -10.00 -3.33
C GLU A 193 4.12 -8.49 -3.38
N CYS A 194 3.60 -7.87 -2.31
CA CYS A 194 3.42 -6.40 -2.26
C CYS A 194 4.68 -5.64 -2.66
N GLY A 195 5.84 -6.12 -2.22
CA GLY A 195 7.10 -5.50 -2.57
C GLY A 195 7.44 -5.49 -4.07
N TYR A 196 6.85 -6.38 -4.86
CA TYR A 196 7.06 -6.44 -6.32
C TYR A 196 6.05 -5.60 -7.10
N ILE A 197 4.83 -5.44 -6.57
CA ILE A 197 3.76 -4.71 -7.24
C ILE A 197 3.75 -3.21 -6.91
N THR A 198 4.50 -2.79 -5.90
CA THR A 198 4.68 -1.38 -5.51
C THR A 198 5.88 -0.75 -6.21
N GLN A 199 5.87 0.59 -6.30
CA GLN A 199 6.97 1.37 -6.91
C GLN A 199 8.10 1.62 -5.91
N ALA A 200 7.75 1.76 -4.62
CA ALA A 200 8.71 1.93 -3.54
C ALA A 200 8.33 1.11 -2.31
N ASN A 201 9.32 0.56 -1.63
CA ASN A 201 9.18 -0.15 -0.36
C ASN A 201 9.90 0.62 0.72
N ILE A 202 9.14 1.12 1.68
CA ILE A 202 9.61 2.04 2.70
C ILE A 202 9.44 1.40 4.08
N ARG A 203 10.53 1.32 4.81
CA ARG A 203 10.52 0.94 6.22
C ARG A 203 10.55 2.19 7.09
N HIS A 204 9.55 2.33 7.93
CA HIS A 204 9.44 3.43 8.88
C HIS A 204 10.07 3.05 10.22
N SER A 205 10.68 4.01 10.87
CA SER A 205 11.24 3.92 12.22
C SER A 205 11.00 5.24 12.97
N TRP A 206 11.21 5.20 14.26
CA TRP A 206 11.26 6.39 15.08
C TRP A 206 12.36 6.22 16.14
N ASP A 207 13.14 7.24 16.33
CA ASP A 207 14.08 7.32 17.44
C ASP A 207 14.05 8.73 18.07
N LYS A 208 14.60 8.83 19.26
CA LYS A 208 14.54 10.07 20.06
C LYS A 208 15.45 11.18 19.51
N GLU A 209 16.52 10.83 18.85
CA GLU A 209 17.54 11.79 18.38
C GLU A 209 17.17 12.34 17.00
N ASN A 210 16.76 11.46 16.09
CA ASN A 210 16.54 11.78 14.69
C ASN A 210 15.05 11.99 14.32
N GLY A 211 14.12 11.55 15.18
CA GLY A 211 12.70 11.62 14.92
C GLY A 211 12.17 10.48 14.04
N PHE A 212 11.30 10.80 13.10
CA PHE A 212 10.72 9.81 12.17
C PHE A 212 11.68 9.50 11.03
N GLY A 213 12.12 8.24 10.97
CA GLY A 213 12.99 7.71 9.94
C GLY A 213 12.21 7.01 8.84
N LEU A 214 12.65 7.23 7.61
CA LEU A 214 12.17 6.59 6.40
C LEU A 214 13.36 5.94 5.72
N HIS A 215 13.41 4.60 5.72
CA HIS A 215 14.44 3.83 5.04
C HIS A 215 13.87 3.29 3.72
N CYS A 216 14.43 3.72 2.60
CA CYS A 216 14.04 3.24 1.28
C CYS A 216 14.69 1.88 1.02
N VAL A 217 13.94 0.80 1.17
CA VAL A 217 14.46 -0.56 0.96
C VAL A 217 14.74 -0.82 -0.52
N ASN A 218 13.82 -0.39 -1.37
CA ASN A 218 14.00 -0.33 -2.82
C ASN A 218 13.05 0.69 -3.45
N ALA A 219 13.40 1.16 -4.63
CA ALA A 219 12.60 2.08 -5.42
C ALA A 219 12.81 1.82 -6.90
N ARG A 220 11.72 1.58 -7.63
CA ARG A 220 11.77 1.27 -9.06
C ARG A 220 12.23 2.45 -9.91
N GLN A 221 11.80 3.67 -9.54
CA GLN A 221 12.01 4.88 -10.31
C GLN A 221 13.42 5.46 -10.14
N ASN A 222 13.99 5.31 -8.96
CA ASN A 222 15.32 5.80 -8.65
C ASN A 222 16.07 4.83 -7.74
N MET A 223 16.86 3.96 -8.32
CA MET A 223 17.66 2.99 -7.56
C MET A 223 18.78 3.63 -6.72
N ALA A 224 19.14 4.89 -6.98
CA ALA A 224 20.18 5.57 -6.20
C ALA A 224 19.79 5.81 -4.73
N ILE A 225 18.48 5.85 -4.43
CA ILE A 225 18.00 6.02 -3.06
C ILE A 225 17.75 4.69 -2.34
N ALA A 226 17.93 3.55 -3.02
CA ALA A 226 17.74 2.24 -2.40
C ALA A 226 18.83 1.97 -1.35
N GLY A 227 18.41 1.62 -0.15
CA GLY A 227 19.29 1.45 1.02
C GLY A 227 19.51 2.72 1.85
N GLU A 228 19.12 3.90 1.35
CA GLU A 228 19.28 5.17 2.05
C GLU A 228 18.20 5.40 3.11
N SER A 229 18.54 6.21 4.11
CA SER A 229 17.64 6.60 5.20
C SER A 229 17.51 8.12 5.25
N TYR A 230 16.29 8.58 5.38
CA TYR A 230 15.93 9.98 5.49
C TYR A 230 15.14 10.21 6.78
N TYR A 231 15.23 11.40 7.36
CA TYR A 231 14.56 11.71 8.61
C TYR A 231 13.66 12.92 8.47
N ASN A 232 12.46 12.81 9.04
CA ASN A 232 11.45 13.88 9.11
C ASN A 232 11.05 14.44 7.73
N ILE A 233 11.18 13.64 6.67
CA ILE A 233 10.69 13.97 5.34
C ILE A 233 9.21 13.63 5.19
N ASP A 234 8.55 14.33 4.29
CA ASP A 234 7.15 14.11 3.93
C ASP A 234 6.99 13.44 2.55
N PHE A 235 5.74 13.31 2.08
CA PHE A 235 5.46 12.72 0.76
C PHE A 235 6.06 13.54 -0.39
N PRO A 236 5.93 14.88 -0.46
CA PRO A 236 6.58 15.70 -1.47
C PRO A 236 8.08 15.45 -1.56
N ASP A 237 8.77 15.38 -0.44
CA ASP A 237 10.22 15.09 -0.41
C ASP A 237 10.52 13.71 -1.02
N LEU A 238 9.77 12.68 -0.61
CA LEU A 238 9.95 11.34 -1.18
C LEU A 238 9.62 11.31 -2.67
N ALA A 239 8.56 11.99 -3.10
CA ALA A 239 8.17 12.09 -4.49
C ALA A 239 9.29 12.72 -5.33
N GLN A 240 9.92 13.80 -4.85
CA GLN A 240 11.05 14.44 -5.51
C GLN A 240 12.29 13.52 -5.58
N LEU A 241 12.55 12.75 -4.51
CA LEU A 241 13.64 11.77 -4.52
C LEU A 241 13.40 10.64 -5.53
N LEU A 242 12.16 10.18 -5.67
CA LEU A 242 11.79 9.12 -6.60
C LEU A 242 11.70 9.59 -8.05
N PHE A 243 11.24 10.81 -8.26
CA PHE A 243 11.01 11.41 -9.57
C PHE A 243 11.69 12.79 -9.62
N PRO A 244 13.03 12.85 -9.80
CA PRO A 244 13.78 14.10 -9.72
C PRO A 244 13.34 15.18 -10.72
N ASP A 245 12.75 14.76 -11.84
CA ASP A 245 12.28 15.67 -12.90
C ASP A 245 10.85 16.16 -12.66
N SER A 246 10.15 15.66 -11.62
CA SER A 246 8.80 16.11 -11.29
C SER A 246 8.81 17.42 -10.52
N GLN A 247 7.72 18.17 -10.63
CA GLN A 247 7.43 19.35 -9.83
C GLN A 247 6.26 19.06 -8.87
N GLU A 248 6.15 19.82 -7.79
CA GLU A 248 5.06 19.65 -6.81
C GLU A 248 3.67 19.73 -7.50
N SER A 249 3.52 20.60 -8.51
CA SER A 249 2.30 20.73 -9.31
C SER A 249 1.91 19.46 -10.08
N ASP A 250 2.83 18.57 -10.34
CA ASP A 250 2.57 17.33 -11.10
C ASP A 250 1.86 16.27 -10.26
N TRP A 251 1.87 16.43 -8.95
CA TRP A 251 1.26 15.51 -7.98
C TRP A 251 -0.14 15.90 -7.52
N VAL A 252 -0.61 17.08 -7.91
CA VAL A 252 -1.89 17.69 -7.49
C VAL A 252 -3.06 17.26 -8.38
#